data_b2a3f3fd79a7c64ce56e825389b16e9e
#
_entry.id   b2a3f3fd79a7c64ce56e825389b16e9e
#
_cell.length_a   1.000
_cell.length_b   1.000
_cell.length_c   1.000
_cell.angle_alpha   90.00
_cell.angle_beta   90.00
_cell.angle_gamma   90.00
#
_symmetry.space_group_name_H-M   'P 1'
#
loop_
_entity.id
_entity.type
_entity.pdbx_description
1 polymer ?
#
loop_
_entity_poly.entity_id
_entity_poly.type
_entity_poly.pdbx_seq_one_letter_code
_entity_poly.pdbx_strand_id
1 'polypeptide(L)'
;MSSTPPKPNRGPSAGPENRRALVAAARQVFAADGFSAPLSAVAKRAGVGQGSLYRHFPDRLSLALAVLDENVGKLEEHTGRPDATLDTLLDVVIDQALVTSPFVEAILGEGDDPRVIELGTRLDRLAHALHAKELAAHRIADHVEPDDILMAISMVGATLTRIPDSHRADTAARAKAMFRRSFGR
;
A
#
# COMPACT_ATOMS: atom_id res chain seq x y z
N MET A 1 -45.24 12.51 5.73
CA MET A 1 -44.26 12.16 4.68
C MET A 1 -43.15 13.21 4.72
N SER A 2 -42.09 12.92 5.44
CA SER A 2 -40.95 13.83 5.57
C SER A 2 -39.97 13.59 4.44
N SER A 3 -39.93 14.50 3.47
CA SER A 3 -38.92 14.45 2.40
C SER A 3 -37.61 15.04 2.95
N THR A 4 -36.59 14.19 3.09
CA THR A 4 -35.23 14.62 3.39
C THR A 4 -34.73 15.48 2.22
N PRO A 5 -34.23 16.71 2.46
CA PRO A 5 -33.71 17.56 1.38
C PRO A 5 -32.53 16.90 0.69
N PRO A 6 -32.40 17.04 -0.64
CA PRO A 6 -31.26 16.48 -1.38
C PRO A 6 -29.96 17.13 -0.90
N LYS A 7 -28.94 16.28 -0.63
CA LYS A 7 -27.59 16.72 -0.24
C LYS A 7 -27.04 17.69 -1.32
N PRO A 8 -26.50 18.86 -0.93
CA PRO A 8 -26.00 19.83 -1.90
C PRO A 8 -24.88 19.20 -2.75
N ASN A 9 -25.02 19.36 -4.06
CA ASN A 9 -24.04 18.91 -5.04
C ASN A 9 -22.77 19.78 -4.87
N ARG A 10 -21.72 19.24 -4.23
CA ARG A 10 -20.45 19.92 -4.07
C ARG A 10 -19.82 20.03 -5.45
N GLY A 11 -19.66 21.26 -5.98
CA GLY A 11 -19.21 21.55 -7.33
C GLY A 11 -17.79 20.99 -7.69
N PRO A 12 -17.21 21.40 -8.84
CA PRO A 12 -15.94 20.85 -9.38
C PRO A 12 -14.75 20.88 -8.41
N SER A 13 -14.73 21.79 -7.42
CA SER A 13 -13.71 21.89 -6.37
C SER A 13 -13.68 20.67 -5.40
N ALA A 14 -14.73 19.86 -5.35
CA ALA A 14 -14.79 18.67 -4.53
C ALA A 14 -14.08 17.44 -5.14
N GLY A 15 -13.56 17.53 -6.34
CA GLY A 15 -12.92 16.40 -7.05
C GLY A 15 -11.76 15.76 -6.27
N PRO A 16 -10.71 16.50 -5.90
CA PRO A 16 -9.56 15.94 -5.17
C PRO A 16 -9.94 15.43 -3.77
N GLU A 17 -10.89 16.09 -3.10
CA GLU A 17 -11.39 15.67 -1.79
C GLU A 17 -12.18 14.38 -1.89
N ASN A 18 -13.08 14.26 -2.87
CA ASN A 18 -13.85 13.05 -3.14
C ASN A 18 -12.93 11.87 -3.49
N ARG A 19 -11.88 12.09 -4.31
CA ARG A 19 -10.91 11.06 -4.64
C ARG A 19 -10.22 10.52 -3.39
N ARG A 20 -9.72 11.40 -2.53
CA ARG A 20 -9.08 11.00 -1.25
C ARG A 20 -10.06 10.26 -0.33
N ALA A 21 -11.29 10.74 -0.21
CA ALA A 21 -12.33 10.08 0.58
C ALA A 21 -12.64 8.67 0.07
N LEU A 22 -12.70 8.49 -1.25
CA LEU A 22 -12.93 7.17 -1.88
C LEU A 22 -11.77 6.20 -1.63
N VAL A 23 -10.52 6.64 -1.73
CA VAL A 23 -9.33 5.81 -1.44
C VAL A 23 -9.32 5.41 0.03
N ALA A 24 -9.57 6.35 0.95
CA ALA A 24 -9.64 6.06 2.38
C ALA A 24 -10.78 5.09 2.72
N ALA A 25 -11.95 5.24 2.10
CA ALA A 25 -13.08 4.33 2.27
C ALA A 25 -12.80 2.93 1.69
N ALA A 26 -12.11 2.85 0.54
CA ALA A 26 -11.72 1.58 -0.05
C ALA A 26 -10.84 0.75 0.89
N ARG A 27 -9.86 1.37 1.53
CA ARG A 27 -9.01 0.70 2.56
C ARG A 27 -9.86 0.06 3.65
N GLN A 28 -10.84 0.79 4.17
CA GLN A 28 -11.69 0.31 5.27
C GLN A 28 -12.64 -0.80 4.82
N VAL A 29 -13.32 -0.62 3.68
CA VAL A 29 -14.30 -1.58 3.17
C VAL A 29 -13.62 -2.88 2.75
N PHE A 30 -12.51 -2.81 2.00
CA PHE A 30 -11.85 -4.02 1.54
C PHE A 30 -11.05 -4.75 2.62
N ALA A 31 -10.59 -4.05 3.66
CA ALA A 31 -10.01 -4.68 4.83
C ALA A 31 -11.07 -5.46 5.66
N ALA A 32 -12.30 -4.93 5.74
CA ALA A 32 -13.38 -5.55 6.53
C ALA A 32 -14.13 -6.64 5.76
N ASP A 33 -14.50 -6.37 4.49
CA ASP A 33 -15.44 -7.16 3.70
C ASP A 33 -14.75 -7.92 2.54
N GLY A 34 -13.42 -7.81 2.41
CA GLY A 34 -12.64 -8.39 1.33
C GLY A 34 -12.70 -7.59 0.03
N PHE A 35 -11.80 -7.91 -0.91
CA PHE A 35 -11.69 -7.17 -2.18
C PHE A 35 -12.91 -7.32 -3.08
N SER A 36 -13.72 -8.37 -2.90
CA SER A 36 -14.98 -8.57 -3.65
C SER A 36 -16.12 -7.66 -3.22
N ALA A 37 -16.00 -6.92 -2.12
CA ALA A 37 -17.03 -5.99 -1.65
C ALA A 37 -17.46 -5.01 -2.76
N PRO A 38 -18.74 -4.66 -2.88
CA PRO A 38 -19.23 -3.84 -3.97
C PRO A 38 -18.69 -2.40 -3.89
N LEU A 39 -18.34 -1.79 -5.03
CA LEU A 39 -17.89 -0.39 -5.09
C LEU A 39 -18.93 0.60 -4.54
N SER A 40 -20.21 0.24 -4.59
CA SER A 40 -21.27 1.02 -3.95
C SER A 40 -21.12 1.14 -2.43
N ALA A 41 -20.56 0.12 -1.76
CA ALA A 41 -20.22 0.18 -0.32
C ALA A 41 -19.11 1.20 -0.08
N VAL A 42 -18.11 1.24 -0.95
CA VAL A 42 -17.03 2.25 -0.90
C VAL A 42 -17.59 3.67 -1.08
N ALA A 43 -18.44 3.88 -2.10
CA ALA A 43 -19.08 5.18 -2.32
C ALA A 43 -19.91 5.63 -1.11
N LYS A 44 -20.72 4.71 -0.54
CA LYS A 44 -21.52 4.95 0.66
C LYS A 44 -20.63 5.32 1.87
N ARG A 45 -19.57 4.57 2.08
CA ARG A 45 -18.61 4.81 3.19
C ARG A 45 -17.90 6.17 3.06
N ALA A 46 -17.53 6.54 1.82
CA ALA A 46 -16.91 7.82 1.52
C ALA A 46 -17.88 9.01 1.60
N GLY A 47 -19.19 8.78 1.64
CA GLY A 47 -20.19 9.83 1.51
C GLY A 47 -20.23 10.48 0.13
N VAL A 48 -19.78 9.76 -0.90
CA VAL A 48 -19.65 10.22 -2.29
C VAL A 48 -20.69 9.50 -3.16
N GLY A 49 -21.28 10.21 -4.11
CA GLY A 49 -22.26 9.60 -5.04
C GLY A 49 -21.59 8.57 -5.97
N GLN A 50 -22.30 7.50 -6.33
CA GLN A 50 -21.77 6.46 -7.23
C GLN A 50 -21.29 7.01 -8.57
N GLY A 51 -22.00 7.96 -9.19
CA GLY A 51 -21.57 8.60 -10.43
C GLY A 51 -20.24 9.36 -10.27
N SER A 52 -19.94 9.89 -9.09
CA SER A 52 -18.64 10.50 -8.79
C SER A 52 -17.56 9.44 -8.59
N LEU A 53 -17.87 8.31 -7.93
CA LEU A 53 -16.94 7.20 -7.80
C LEU A 53 -16.47 6.73 -9.19
N TYR A 54 -17.40 6.39 -10.09
CA TYR A 54 -17.05 5.86 -11.42
C TYR A 54 -16.34 6.88 -12.32
N ARG A 55 -16.49 8.18 -12.08
CA ARG A 55 -15.69 9.22 -12.76
C ARG A 55 -14.24 9.22 -12.29
N HIS A 56 -13.98 8.96 -11.00
CA HIS A 56 -12.63 8.90 -10.44
C HIS A 56 -11.96 7.54 -10.65
N PHE A 57 -12.76 6.48 -10.54
CA PHE A 57 -12.32 5.08 -10.59
C PHE A 57 -13.28 4.28 -11.45
N PRO A 58 -13.02 4.18 -12.77
CA PRO A 58 -13.92 3.51 -13.71
C PRO A 58 -14.10 2.03 -13.41
N ASP A 59 -13.10 1.42 -12.78
CA ASP A 59 -13.07 0.01 -12.42
C ASP A 59 -12.46 -0.20 -11.02
N ARG A 60 -12.54 -1.44 -10.54
CA ARG A 60 -11.99 -1.84 -9.24
C ARG A 60 -10.46 -1.79 -9.23
N LEU A 61 -9.82 -2.11 -10.35
CA LEU A 61 -8.37 -2.08 -10.49
C LEU A 61 -7.84 -0.65 -10.33
N SER A 62 -8.48 0.35 -10.95
CA SER A 62 -8.08 1.76 -10.81
C SER A 62 -8.15 2.25 -9.36
N LEU A 63 -9.12 1.76 -8.59
CA LEU A 63 -9.22 2.07 -7.16
C LEU A 63 -8.15 1.35 -6.34
N ALA A 64 -7.88 0.08 -6.64
CA ALA A 64 -6.81 -0.70 -6.01
C ALA A 64 -5.43 -0.04 -6.23
N LEU A 65 -5.14 0.31 -7.47
CA LEU A 65 -3.90 0.99 -7.84
C LEU A 65 -3.74 2.34 -7.12
N ALA A 66 -4.83 3.10 -6.95
CA ALA A 66 -4.76 4.36 -6.21
C ALA A 66 -4.44 4.15 -4.71
N VAL A 67 -4.91 3.05 -4.10
CA VAL A 67 -4.54 2.69 -2.74
C VAL A 67 -3.07 2.30 -2.65
N LEU A 68 -2.59 1.48 -3.59
CA LEU A 68 -1.19 1.04 -3.63
C LEU A 68 -0.23 2.19 -3.95
N ASP A 69 -0.62 3.09 -4.84
CA ASP A 69 0.13 4.31 -5.17
C ASP A 69 0.40 5.18 -3.92
N GLU A 70 -0.62 5.41 -3.08
CA GLU A 70 -0.43 6.11 -1.81
C GLU A 70 0.49 5.34 -0.84
N ASN A 71 0.45 4.00 -0.87
CA ASN A 71 1.32 3.19 -0.02
C ASN A 71 2.77 3.24 -0.49
N VAL A 72 3.02 3.11 -1.81
CA VAL A 72 4.36 3.27 -2.39
C VAL A 72 4.87 4.68 -2.13
N GLY A 73 4.03 5.71 -2.28
CA GLY A 73 4.40 7.10 -1.95
C GLY A 73 4.89 7.27 -0.50
N LYS A 74 4.28 6.59 0.47
CA LYS A 74 4.75 6.60 1.86
C LYS A 74 6.11 5.90 2.02
N LEU A 75 6.35 4.81 1.29
CA LEU A 75 7.65 4.13 1.30
C LEU A 75 8.73 5.03 0.69
N GLU A 76 8.42 5.71 -0.43
CA GLU A 76 9.32 6.68 -1.08
C GLU A 76 9.65 7.86 -0.15
N GLU A 77 8.63 8.45 0.48
CA GLU A 77 8.81 9.54 1.45
C GLU A 77 9.70 9.10 2.62
N HIS A 78 9.44 7.89 3.15
CA HIS A 78 10.25 7.35 4.23
C HIS A 78 11.71 7.13 3.79
N THR A 79 11.92 6.48 2.64
CA THR A 79 13.26 6.17 2.12
C THR A 79 14.07 7.44 1.79
N GLY A 80 13.38 8.51 1.37
CA GLY A 80 13.99 9.82 1.11
C GLY A 80 14.53 10.53 2.36
N ARG A 81 14.18 10.08 3.57
CA ARG A 81 14.65 10.71 4.82
C ARG A 81 16.12 10.37 5.07
N PRO A 82 16.89 11.29 5.68
CA PRO A 82 18.31 11.04 6.00
C PRO A 82 18.50 9.85 6.96
N ASP A 83 17.60 9.67 7.91
CA ASP A 83 17.61 8.63 8.95
C ASP A 83 16.98 7.30 8.52
N ALA A 84 16.44 7.21 7.28
CA ALA A 84 15.84 5.98 6.78
C ALA A 84 16.87 4.84 6.71
N THR A 85 16.45 3.68 7.18
CA THR A 85 17.19 2.42 7.13
C THR A 85 16.28 1.30 6.62
N LEU A 86 16.87 0.16 6.25
CA LEU A 86 16.07 -1.03 5.91
C LEU A 86 15.14 -1.43 7.07
N ASP A 87 15.63 -1.35 8.30
CA ASP A 87 14.86 -1.70 9.49
C ASP A 87 13.63 -0.81 9.68
N THR A 88 13.80 0.50 9.52
CA THR A 88 12.69 1.46 9.62
C THR A 88 11.74 1.38 8.42
N LEU A 89 12.24 1.01 7.22
CA LEU A 89 11.37 0.73 6.07
C LEU A 89 10.48 -0.49 6.34
N LEU A 90 11.03 -1.55 6.92
CA LEU A 90 10.25 -2.73 7.28
C LEU A 90 9.15 -2.41 8.31
N ASP A 91 9.37 -1.46 9.23
CA ASP A 91 8.31 -0.97 10.12
C ASP A 91 7.15 -0.35 9.33
N VAL A 92 7.45 0.49 8.34
CA VAL A 92 6.42 1.09 7.47
C VAL A 92 5.66 0.00 6.68
N VAL A 93 6.37 -1.01 6.18
CA VAL A 93 5.76 -2.16 5.48
C VAL A 93 4.84 -2.94 6.42
N ILE A 94 5.29 -3.22 7.64
CA ILE A 94 4.51 -3.93 8.66
C ILE A 94 3.22 -3.19 8.98
N ASP A 95 3.31 -1.89 9.22
CA ASP A 95 2.15 -1.04 9.53
C ASP A 95 1.13 -1.01 8.39
N GLN A 96 1.59 -1.13 7.14
CA GLN A 96 0.72 -1.10 5.96
C GLN A 96 0.19 -2.48 5.54
N ALA A 97 0.84 -3.57 5.94
CA ALA A 97 0.61 -4.91 5.40
C ALA A 97 -0.86 -5.33 5.42
N LEU A 98 -1.56 -5.09 6.54
CA LEU A 98 -2.96 -5.46 6.71
C LEU A 98 -3.93 -4.77 5.78
N VAL A 99 -3.64 -3.51 5.48
CA VAL A 99 -4.50 -2.68 4.63
C VAL A 99 -4.16 -2.90 3.16
N THR A 100 -2.92 -3.29 2.87
CA THR A 100 -2.38 -3.38 1.51
C THR A 100 -2.69 -4.71 0.83
N SER A 101 -2.73 -5.81 1.59
CA SER A 101 -2.84 -7.16 1.05
C SER A 101 -3.99 -7.40 0.06
N PRO A 102 -5.25 -7.01 0.35
CA PRO A 102 -6.34 -7.25 -0.60
C PRO A 102 -6.12 -6.57 -1.96
N PHE A 103 -5.38 -5.47 -1.96
CA PHE A 103 -5.08 -4.70 -3.17
C PHE A 103 -3.90 -5.30 -3.94
N VAL A 104 -2.89 -5.82 -3.23
CA VAL A 104 -1.77 -6.54 -3.87
C VAL A 104 -2.28 -7.79 -4.55
N GLU A 105 -3.11 -8.60 -3.88
CA GLU A 105 -3.72 -9.79 -4.49
C GLU A 105 -4.55 -9.45 -5.74
N ALA A 106 -5.22 -8.31 -5.74
CA ALA A 106 -6.03 -7.84 -6.86
C ALA A 106 -5.21 -7.52 -8.12
N ILE A 107 -3.96 -7.09 -7.98
CA ILE A 107 -3.11 -6.72 -9.12
C ILE A 107 -2.18 -7.85 -9.59
N LEU A 108 -2.06 -8.95 -8.83
CA LEU A 108 -1.16 -10.07 -9.19
C LEU A 108 -1.49 -10.72 -10.54
N GLY A 109 -2.75 -10.66 -10.97
CA GLY A 109 -3.19 -11.16 -12.28
C GLY A 109 -3.08 -10.15 -13.43
N GLU A 110 -2.71 -8.92 -13.15
CA GLU A 110 -2.74 -7.78 -14.07
C GLU A 110 -1.33 -7.29 -14.43
N GLY A 111 -0.36 -8.22 -14.46
CA GLY A 111 1.07 -7.91 -14.64
C GLY A 111 1.41 -7.16 -15.93
N ASP A 112 0.59 -7.28 -16.97
CA ASP A 112 0.78 -6.58 -18.25
C ASP A 112 0.12 -5.17 -18.27
N ASP A 113 -0.62 -4.78 -17.23
CA ASP A 113 -1.22 -3.44 -17.15
C ASP A 113 -0.09 -2.40 -16.94
N PRO A 114 0.03 -1.38 -17.81
CA PRO A 114 1.08 -0.38 -17.71
C PRO A 114 1.14 0.33 -16.35
N ARG A 115 0.00 0.46 -15.67
CA ARG A 115 -0.08 1.10 -14.35
C ARG A 115 0.52 0.21 -13.27
N VAL A 116 0.37 -1.11 -13.38
CA VAL A 116 1.00 -2.10 -12.49
C VAL A 116 2.51 -2.11 -12.70
N ILE A 117 2.95 -2.09 -13.97
CA ILE A 117 4.38 -2.01 -14.33
C ILE A 117 5.02 -0.73 -13.74
N GLU A 118 4.35 0.42 -13.86
CA GLU A 118 4.87 1.68 -13.29
C GLU A 118 5.00 1.61 -11.77
N LEU A 119 4.03 1.01 -11.08
CA LEU A 119 4.09 0.82 -9.63
C LEU A 119 5.26 -0.08 -9.23
N GLY A 120 5.49 -1.18 -9.97
CA GLY A 120 6.64 -2.06 -9.79
C GLY A 120 7.96 -1.34 -10.01
N THR A 121 8.07 -0.52 -11.07
CA THR A 121 9.26 0.28 -11.37
C THR A 121 9.59 1.28 -10.25
N ARG A 122 8.60 1.83 -9.59
CA ARG A 122 8.81 2.73 -8.44
C ARG A 122 9.35 1.97 -7.23
N LEU A 123 8.82 0.79 -6.95
CA LEU A 123 9.35 -0.08 -5.88
C LEU A 123 10.79 -0.49 -6.14
N ASP A 124 11.11 -0.82 -7.39
CA ASP A 124 12.47 -1.17 -7.81
C ASP A 124 13.45 0.00 -7.57
N ARG A 125 13.10 1.20 -8.02
CA ARG A 125 13.90 2.42 -7.76
C ARG A 125 14.10 2.68 -6.27
N LEU A 126 13.08 2.47 -5.45
CA LEU A 126 13.14 2.61 -4.00
C LEU A 126 14.14 1.60 -3.40
N ALA A 127 14.07 0.34 -3.80
CA ALA A 127 14.97 -0.71 -3.32
C ALA A 127 16.43 -0.40 -3.67
N HIS A 128 16.69 0.02 -4.92
CA HIS A 128 18.03 0.44 -5.35
C HIS A 128 18.56 1.64 -4.55
N ALA A 129 17.73 2.66 -4.32
CA ALA A 129 18.13 3.84 -3.56
C ALA A 129 18.46 3.50 -2.10
N LEU A 130 17.63 2.66 -1.47
CA LEU A 130 17.87 2.21 -0.10
C LEU A 130 19.10 1.32 -0.01
N HIS A 131 19.25 0.36 -0.92
CA HIS A 131 20.43 -0.51 -0.99
C HIS A 131 21.72 0.30 -1.05
N ALA A 132 21.82 1.26 -1.98
CA ALA A 132 23.00 2.11 -2.10
C ALA A 132 23.32 2.87 -0.80
N LYS A 133 22.28 3.37 -0.12
CA LYS A 133 22.40 4.08 1.15
C LYS A 133 22.87 3.16 2.29
N GLU A 134 22.30 1.97 2.40
CA GLU A 134 22.66 0.98 3.42
C GLU A 134 24.07 0.46 3.22
N LEU A 135 24.47 0.20 1.97
CA LEU A 135 25.81 -0.26 1.60
C LEU A 135 26.86 0.81 1.91
N ALA A 136 26.63 2.07 1.50
CA ALA A 136 27.52 3.20 1.77
C ALA A 136 27.71 3.45 3.28
N ALA A 137 26.66 3.16 4.08
CA ALA A 137 26.71 3.26 5.53
C ALA A 137 27.26 2.00 6.23
N HIS A 138 27.69 0.99 5.48
CA HIS A 138 28.19 -0.29 5.99
C HIS A 138 27.19 -1.03 6.91
N ARG A 139 25.89 -0.87 6.69
CA ARG A 139 24.83 -1.52 7.48
C ARG A 139 24.38 -2.86 6.91
N ILE A 140 24.63 -3.09 5.61
CA ILE A 140 24.36 -4.38 4.95
C ILE A 140 25.67 -4.96 4.40
N ALA A 141 25.66 -6.27 4.20
CA ALA A 141 26.79 -7.00 3.63
C ALA A 141 26.87 -6.83 2.11
N ASP A 142 28.07 -6.98 1.55
CA ASP A 142 28.33 -6.74 0.12
C ASP A 142 27.62 -7.74 -0.83
N HIS A 143 27.12 -8.86 -0.29
CA HIS A 143 26.37 -9.86 -1.08
C HIS A 143 24.88 -9.55 -1.20
N VAL A 144 24.37 -8.57 -0.46
CA VAL A 144 22.94 -8.18 -0.51
C VAL A 144 22.70 -7.37 -1.77
N GLU A 145 21.68 -7.74 -2.52
CA GLU A 145 21.26 -7.08 -3.75
C GLU A 145 19.96 -6.29 -3.54
N PRO A 146 19.64 -5.29 -4.39
CA PRO A 146 18.38 -4.57 -4.31
C PRO A 146 17.14 -5.48 -4.33
N ASP A 147 17.17 -6.56 -5.09
CA ASP A 147 16.09 -7.55 -5.20
C ASP A 147 15.85 -8.28 -3.88
N ASP A 148 16.87 -8.45 -3.03
CA ASP A 148 16.71 -9.03 -1.68
C ASP A 148 15.85 -8.13 -0.80
N ILE A 149 15.97 -6.80 -0.96
CA ILE A 149 15.16 -5.82 -0.24
C ILE A 149 13.70 -5.90 -0.71
N LEU A 150 13.44 -6.00 -2.03
CA LEU A 150 12.10 -6.20 -2.57
C LEU A 150 11.48 -7.51 -2.08
N MET A 151 12.28 -8.57 -2.05
CA MET A 151 11.86 -9.87 -1.52
C MET A 151 11.50 -9.75 -0.03
N ALA A 152 12.31 -9.08 0.77
CA ALA A 152 12.04 -8.87 2.20
C ALA A 152 10.72 -8.13 2.42
N ILE A 153 10.47 -7.04 1.68
CA ILE A 153 9.21 -6.28 1.72
C ILE A 153 8.03 -7.19 1.38
N SER A 154 8.14 -7.95 0.29
CA SER A 154 7.08 -8.84 -0.20
C SER A 154 6.79 -9.98 0.78
N MET A 155 7.83 -10.61 1.32
CA MET A 155 7.70 -11.72 2.27
C MET A 155 7.05 -11.27 3.59
N VAL A 156 7.47 -10.13 4.13
CA VAL A 156 6.87 -9.56 5.36
C VAL A 156 5.39 -9.26 5.12
N GLY A 157 5.09 -8.52 4.06
CA GLY A 157 3.71 -8.19 3.70
C GLY A 157 2.83 -9.43 3.56
N ALA A 158 3.22 -10.39 2.73
CA ALA A 158 2.46 -11.62 2.47
C ALA A 158 2.32 -12.50 3.72
N THR A 159 3.33 -12.55 4.59
CA THR A 159 3.26 -13.36 5.81
C THR A 159 2.28 -12.78 6.80
N LEU A 160 2.38 -11.46 7.08
CA LEU A 160 1.57 -10.81 8.11
C LEU A 160 0.07 -10.81 7.80
N THR A 161 -0.30 -10.89 6.53
CA THR A 161 -1.70 -10.93 6.11
C THR A 161 -2.37 -12.29 6.31
N ARG A 162 -1.58 -13.36 6.42
CA ARG A 162 -2.07 -14.76 6.53
C ARG A 162 -2.10 -15.28 7.95
N ILE A 163 -1.65 -14.51 8.92
CA ILE A 163 -1.59 -14.94 10.33
C ILE A 163 -2.59 -14.15 11.19
N PRO A 164 -3.08 -14.77 12.29
CA PRO A 164 -3.96 -14.09 13.24
C PRO A 164 -3.31 -12.86 13.86
N ASP A 165 -4.12 -11.86 14.19
CA ASP A 165 -3.69 -10.59 14.79
C ASP A 165 -2.81 -10.76 16.03
N SER A 166 -3.16 -11.76 16.86
CA SER A 166 -2.43 -12.07 18.09
C SER A 166 -0.96 -12.51 17.90
N HIS A 167 -0.60 -12.95 16.68
CA HIS A 167 0.77 -13.41 16.37
C HIS A 167 1.56 -12.43 15.47
N ARG A 168 0.91 -11.35 15.01
CA ARG A 168 1.54 -10.44 14.04
C ARG A 168 2.75 -9.72 14.58
N ALA A 169 2.66 -9.19 15.81
CA ALA A 169 3.78 -8.46 16.42
C ALA A 169 5.01 -9.36 16.58
N ASP A 170 4.83 -10.57 17.09
CA ASP A 170 5.92 -11.53 17.26
C ASP A 170 6.50 -11.98 15.92
N THR A 171 5.65 -12.23 14.91
CA THR A 171 6.09 -12.63 13.58
C THR A 171 6.84 -11.49 12.89
N ALA A 172 6.38 -10.25 12.98
CA ALA A 172 7.06 -9.07 12.46
C ALA A 172 8.44 -8.90 13.09
N ALA A 173 8.54 -8.99 14.42
CA ALA A 173 9.81 -8.91 15.13
C ALA A 173 10.79 -10.03 14.71
N ARG A 174 10.29 -11.26 14.53
CA ARG A 174 11.10 -12.39 14.05
C ARG A 174 11.57 -12.18 12.61
N ALA A 175 10.71 -11.71 11.72
CA ALA A 175 11.08 -11.41 10.34
C ALA A 175 12.18 -10.33 10.28
N LYS A 176 12.02 -9.22 11.00
CA LYS A 176 13.06 -8.18 11.11
C LYS A 176 14.38 -8.76 11.64
N ALA A 177 14.33 -9.55 12.70
CA ALA A 177 15.54 -10.16 13.27
C ALA A 177 16.21 -11.14 12.28
N MET A 178 15.44 -11.83 11.45
CA MET A 178 15.96 -12.69 10.39
C MET A 178 16.68 -11.86 9.33
N PHE A 179 16.09 -10.80 8.82
CA PHE A 179 16.71 -9.93 7.81
C PHE A 179 17.95 -9.22 8.35
N ARG A 180 17.93 -8.74 9.60
CA ARG A 180 19.14 -8.17 10.23
C ARG A 180 20.31 -9.16 10.27
N ARG A 181 20.04 -10.46 10.50
CA ARG A 181 21.11 -11.49 10.50
C ARG A 181 21.56 -11.87 9.09
N SER A 182 20.64 -11.88 8.12
CA SER A 182 20.93 -12.27 6.75
C SER A 182 21.60 -11.15 5.95
N PHE A 183 21.20 -9.91 6.20
CA PHE A 183 21.67 -8.73 5.47
C PHE A 183 22.78 -7.96 6.19
N GLY A 184 22.91 -8.15 7.52
CA GLY A 184 23.93 -7.49 8.31
C GLY A 184 25.36 -7.96 8.00
N ARG A 185 26.32 -7.11 8.27
CA ARG A 185 27.74 -7.43 8.20
C ARG A 185 28.17 -8.31 9.36
#